data_32d69478f7a4aa2baa853abdae1c2e94
#
_entry.id   32d69478f7a4aa2baa853abdae1c2e94
#
_cell.length_a   1.000
_cell.length_b   1.000
_cell.length_c   1.000
_cell.angle_alpha   90.00
_cell.angle_beta   90.00
_cell.angle_gamma   90.00
#
_symmetry.space_group_name_H-M   'P 1'
#
loop_
_entity.id
_entity.type
_entity.pdbx_description
1 polymer ?
#
loop_
_entity_poly.entity_id
_entity_poly.type
_entity_poly.pdbx_seq_one_letter_code
_entity_poly.pdbx_strand_id
1 'polypeptide(L)'
;MEIERLIQKFSDMDSNNYPGNCGVGEREGRVFSGLVSRRTWNLTHGMGRSGDLREPQPKAAGSSILLALTNSIVVDWLRFNGAHGVKEAFVAPVSTGMAMVLCLLSLRLKRPHAKYVVWSRIDQKSCFKAILTAGYIPIIVDLVKGKYSYIEKGISKN
;
A
#
# COMPACT_ATOMS: atom_id res chain seq x y z
N MET A 1 6.79 -20.58 -13.49
CA MET A 1 6.96 -21.88 -12.78
C MET A 1 7.58 -21.75 -11.39
N GLU A 2 8.77 -21.14 -11.24
CA GLU A 2 9.44 -21.06 -9.92
C GLU A 2 8.75 -20.10 -8.95
N ILE A 3 8.36 -18.91 -9.43
CA ILE A 3 7.60 -17.92 -8.66
C ILE A 3 6.24 -18.45 -8.23
N GLU A 4 5.53 -19.13 -9.12
CA GLU A 4 4.22 -19.74 -8.80
C GLU A 4 4.34 -20.80 -7.70
N ARG A 5 5.40 -21.63 -7.76
CA ARG A 5 5.70 -22.60 -6.69
C ARG A 5 5.98 -21.92 -5.35
N LEU A 6 6.69 -20.78 -5.36
CA LEU A 6 6.96 -20.02 -4.17
C LEU A 6 5.69 -19.41 -3.58
N ILE A 7 4.84 -18.81 -4.43
CA ILE A 7 3.53 -18.26 -4.02
C ILE A 7 2.66 -19.38 -3.42
N GLN A 8 2.64 -20.55 -4.05
CA GLN A 8 1.88 -21.68 -3.54
C GLN A 8 2.39 -22.14 -2.16
N LYS A 9 3.71 -22.21 -1.97
CA LYS A 9 4.27 -22.53 -0.64
C LYS A 9 3.86 -21.52 0.44
N PHE A 10 3.83 -20.23 0.11
CA PHE A 10 3.33 -19.23 1.05
C PHE A 10 1.82 -19.41 1.31
N SER A 11 1.04 -19.68 0.29
CA SER A 11 -0.39 -19.97 0.46
C SER A 11 -0.63 -21.18 1.39
N ASP A 12 0.17 -22.23 1.25
CA ASP A 12 0.06 -23.43 2.08
C ASP A 12 0.43 -23.20 3.55
N MET A 13 1.09 -22.09 3.86
CA MET A 13 1.42 -21.70 5.24
C MET A 13 0.29 -20.92 5.93
N ASP A 14 -0.70 -20.47 5.19
CA ASP A 14 -1.86 -19.78 5.76
C ASP A 14 -2.84 -20.79 6.33
N SER A 15 -3.21 -20.64 7.60
CA SER A 15 -4.02 -21.64 8.31
C SER A 15 -5.41 -21.88 7.71
N ASN A 16 -5.95 -20.86 7.01
CA ASN A 16 -7.20 -21.01 6.29
C ASN A 16 -7.16 -22.05 5.15
N ASN A 17 -5.95 -22.38 4.69
CA ASN A 17 -5.72 -23.34 3.60
C ASN A 17 -5.38 -24.75 4.11
N TYR A 18 -5.30 -24.95 5.44
CA TYR A 18 -5.00 -26.28 5.99
C TYR A 18 -6.15 -27.25 5.71
N PRO A 19 -5.86 -28.46 5.23
CA PRO A 19 -6.87 -29.48 5.04
C PRO A 19 -7.63 -29.76 6.34
N GLY A 20 -8.96 -29.80 6.27
CA GLY A 20 -9.81 -30.05 7.43
C GLY A 20 -9.99 -28.87 8.39
N ASN A 21 -9.38 -27.73 8.13
CA ASN A 21 -9.61 -26.53 8.93
C ASN A 21 -11.01 -25.98 8.65
N CYS A 22 -11.88 -25.95 9.65
CA CYS A 22 -13.21 -25.34 9.55
C CYS A 22 -13.16 -23.81 9.65
N GLY A 23 -12.03 -23.23 10.03
CA GLY A 23 -11.83 -21.80 10.19
C GLY A 23 -12.75 -21.17 11.25
N VAL A 24 -13.24 -21.92 12.20
CA VAL A 24 -14.06 -21.39 13.31
C VAL A 24 -13.22 -20.42 14.16
N GLY A 25 -13.75 -19.21 14.36
CA GLY A 25 -13.03 -18.16 15.08
C GLY A 25 -12.03 -17.37 14.24
N GLU A 26 -11.79 -17.76 13.00
CA GLU A 26 -10.99 -16.99 12.06
C GLU A 26 -11.81 -15.81 11.51
N ARG A 27 -11.29 -14.60 11.64
CA ARG A 27 -11.98 -13.38 11.20
C ARG A 27 -11.30 -12.72 10.03
N GLU A 28 -9.97 -12.70 10.05
CA GLU A 28 -9.14 -12.01 9.09
C GLU A 28 -8.84 -12.90 7.88
N GLY A 29 -8.92 -12.32 6.71
CA GLY A 29 -8.50 -12.94 5.46
C GLY A 29 -9.36 -14.08 4.94
N ARG A 30 -10.49 -14.37 5.57
CA ARG A 30 -11.35 -15.46 5.11
C ARG A 30 -12.10 -15.10 3.85
N VAL A 31 -11.94 -15.90 2.82
CA VAL A 31 -12.63 -15.76 1.54
C VAL A 31 -13.51 -16.99 1.29
N PHE A 32 -14.82 -16.83 1.37
CA PHE A 32 -15.77 -17.94 1.17
C PHE A 32 -15.95 -18.34 -0.29
N SER A 33 -15.79 -17.39 -1.21
CA SER A 33 -15.89 -17.67 -2.63
C SER A 33 -14.58 -18.27 -3.16
N GLY A 34 -14.63 -19.53 -3.60
CA GLY A 34 -13.49 -20.18 -4.25
C GLY A 34 -13.03 -19.48 -5.54
N LEU A 35 -13.93 -18.76 -6.22
CA LEU A 35 -13.57 -17.94 -7.37
C LEU A 35 -12.72 -16.74 -6.98
N VAL A 36 -13.08 -16.05 -5.91
CA VAL A 36 -12.33 -14.89 -5.39
C VAL A 36 -11.00 -15.35 -4.79
N SER A 37 -11.01 -16.39 -3.99
CA SER A 37 -9.81 -16.95 -3.36
C SER A 37 -8.74 -17.33 -4.39
N ARG A 38 -9.08 -17.97 -5.48
CA ARG A 38 -8.14 -18.32 -6.57
C ARG A 38 -7.51 -17.09 -7.23
N ARG A 39 -8.17 -15.92 -7.26
CA ARG A 39 -7.59 -14.68 -7.81
C ARG A 39 -6.42 -14.15 -7.01
N THR A 40 -6.34 -14.51 -5.74
CA THR A 40 -5.27 -14.12 -4.83
C THR A 40 -4.38 -15.29 -4.44
N TRP A 41 -4.36 -16.36 -5.23
CA TRP A 41 -3.61 -17.60 -4.94
C TRP A 41 -3.90 -18.17 -3.55
N ASN A 42 -5.13 -17.99 -3.05
CA ASN A 42 -5.56 -18.35 -1.70
C ASN A 42 -4.79 -17.65 -0.57
N LEU A 43 -4.05 -16.60 -0.88
CA LEU A 43 -3.40 -15.75 0.13
C LEU A 43 -4.43 -14.85 0.82
N THR A 44 -4.36 -14.73 2.13
CA THR A 44 -5.43 -14.16 2.95
C THR A 44 -4.93 -13.22 4.06
N HIS A 45 -4.06 -12.28 3.74
CA HIS A 45 -3.60 -11.30 4.73
C HIS A 45 -4.66 -10.22 4.96
N GLY A 46 -5.16 -10.09 6.19
CA GLY A 46 -6.04 -9.03 6.63
C GLY A 46 -5.35 -7.97 7.49
N MET A 47 -6.12 -7.03 8.04
CA MET A 47 -5.59 -5.98 8.93
C MET A 47 -5.30 -6.44 10.36
N GLY A 48 -5.81 -7.60 10.76
CA GLY A 48 -5.69 -8.10 12.12
C GLY A 48 -6.49 -7.26 13.14
N ARG A 49 -6.39 -7.65 14.42
CA ARG A 49 -7.10 -6.99 15.52
C ARG A 49 -6.47 -5.67 15.95
N SER A 50 -5.17 -5.53 15.79
CA SER A 50 -4.43 -4.31 16.12
C SER A 50 -4.73 -3.16 15.15
N GLY A 51 -5.21 -3.47 13.94
CA GLY A 51 -5.31 -2.51 12.84
C GLY A 51 -3.96 -2.13 12.22
N ASP A 52 -2.85 -2.68 12.70
CA ASP A 52 -1.54 -2.50 12.07
C ASP A 52 -1.43 -3.41 10.83
N LEU A 53 -1.37 -2.78 9.66
CA LEU A 53 -1.26 -3.48 8.37
C LEU A 53 0.07 -4.23 8.18
N ARG A 54 1.08 -3.94 9.00
CA ARG A 54 2.41 -4.56 8.93
C ARG A 54 2.60 -5.70 9.92
N GLU A 55 1.69 -5.83 10.87
CA GLU A 55 1.79 -6.85 11.91
C GLU A 55 1.70 -8.25 11.29
N PRO A 56 2.68 -9.13 11.55
CA PRO A 56 2.59 -10.53 11.14
C PRO A 56 1.36 -11.20 11.74
N GLN A 57 0.59 -11.88 10.91
CA GLN A 57 -0.60 -12.58 11.34
C GLN A 57 -0.31 -14.08 11.41
N PRO A 58 -0.29 -14.71 12.61
CA PRO A 58 0.03 -16.13 12.73
C PRO A 58 -0.89 -17.05 11.90
N LYS A 59 -2.15 -16.64 11.73
CA LYS A 59 -3.14 -17.38 10.92
C LYS A 59 -2.90 -17.26 9.41
N ALA A 60 -2.21 -16.22 8.98
CA ALA A 60 -1.84 -15.93 7.61
C ALA A 60 -0.32 -15.76 7.51
N ALA A 61 0.42 -16.77 7.97
CA ALA A 61 1.87 -16.70 8.11
C ALA A 61 2.56 -16.51 6.76
N GLY A 62 2.17 -17.25 5.75
CA GLY A 62 2.73 -17.14 4.41
C GLY A 62 2.39 -15.81 3.73
N SER A 63 1.14 -15.34 3.86
CA SER A 63 0.74 -14.02 3.41
C SER A 63 1.53 -12.90 4.10
N SER A 64 1.81 -13.02 5.39
CA SER A 64 2.62 -12.06 6.15
C SER A 64 4.07 -12.02 5.68
N ILE A 65 4.67 -13.18 5.42
CA ILE A 65 6.03 -13.28 4.85
C ILE A 65 6.07 -12.63 3.46
N LEU A 66 5.08 -12.92 2.61
CA LEU A 66 5.02 -12.35 1.27
C LEU A 66 4.86 -10.83 1.31
N LEU A 67 4.07 -10.30 2.24
CA LEU A 67 3.94 -8.84 2.43
C LEU A 67 5.28 -8.21 2.85
N ALA A 68 5.98 -8.80 3.81
CA ALA A 68 7.28 -8.32 4.26
C ALA A 68 8.32 -8.35 3.12
N LEU A 69 8.35 -9.45 2.36
CA LEU A 69 9.22 -9.59 1.18
C LEU A 69 8.88 -8.52 0.13
N THR A 70 7.61 -8.30 -0.16
CA THR A 70 7.15 -7.28 -1.11
C THR A 70 7.61 -5.89 -0.70
N ASN A 71 7.47 -5.53 0.57
CA ASN A 71 7.92 -4.24 1.10
C ASN A 71 9.44 -4.05 0.91
N SER A 72 10.23 -5.10 1.18
CA SER A 72 11.68 -5.08 0.99
C SER A 72 12.06 -4.91 -0.49
N ILE A 73 11.44 -5.67 -1.37
CA ILE A 73 11.67 -5.56 -2.82
C ILE A 73 11.32 -4.17 -3.35
N VAL A 74 10.23 -3.56 -2.85
CA VAL A 74 9.85 -2.19 -3.24
C VAL A 74 10.90 -1.18 -2.80
N VAL A 75 11.48 -1.31 -1.61
CA VAL A 75 12.58 -0.45 -1.17
C VAL A 75 13.78 -0.57 -2.12
N ASP A 76 14.18 -1.79 -2.44
CA ASP A 76 15.31 -2.03 -3.33
C ASP A 76 15.04 -1.50 -4.74
N TRP A 77 13.84 -1.71 -5.25
CA TRP A 77 13.42 -1.19 -6.55
C TRP A 77 13.43 0.34 -6.59
N LEU A 78 12.94 1.02 -5.54
CA LEU A 78 12.95 2.47 -5.44
C LEU A 78 14.39 3.01 -5.41
N ARG A 79 15.27 2.37 -4.64
CA ARG A 79 16.70 2.73 -4.58
C ARG A 79 17.38 2.54 -5.92
N PHE A 80 17.14 1.42 -6.59
CA PHE A 80 17.66 1.14 -7.93
C PHE A 80 17.22 2.22 -8.94
N ASN A 81 16.01 2.76 -8.82
CA ASN A 81 15.48 3.82 -9.68
C ASN A 81 15.81 5.25 -9.19
N GLY A 82 16.82 5.41 -8.34
CA GLY A 82 17.38 6.71 -7.96
C GLY A 82 16.84 7.30 -6.66
N ALA A 83 15.87 6.66 -6.00
CA ALA A 83 15.37 7.11 -4.70
C ALA A 83 16.24 6.58 -3.54
N HIS A 84 17.54 6.86 -3.56
CA HIS A 84 18.55 6.29 -2.65
C HIS A 84 18.29 6.57 -1.17
N GLY A 85 17.56 7.65 -0.84
CA GLY A 85 17.23 8.04 0.54
C GLY A 85 16.07 7.25 1.16
N VAL A 86 15.39 6.38 0.42
CA VAL A 86 14.29 5.57 0.93
C VAL A 86 14.82 4.53 1.91
N LYS A 87 14.32 4.60 3.15
CA LYS A 87 14.69 3.65 4.21
C LYS A 87 13.68 2.51 4.32
N GLU A 88 12.39 2.84 4.21
CA GLU A 88 11.29 1.89 4.37
C GLU A 88 10.22 2.19 3.31
N ALA A 89 9.51 1.15 2.90
CA ALA A 89 8.31 1.23 2.09
C ALA A 89 7.26 0.28 2.65
N PHE A 90 6.01 0.65 2.45
CA PHE A 90 4.88 -0.18 2.81
C PHE A 90 3.87 -0.22 1.67
N VAL A 91 3.56 -1.41 1.21
CA VAL A 91 2.53 -1.64 0.20
C VAL A 91 1.20 -1.85 0.91
N ALA A 92 0.35 -0.83 0.94
CA ALA A 92 -0.95 -0.93 1.55
C ALA A 92 -1.91 -1.74 0.65
N PRO A 93 -2.56 -2.80 1.17
CA PRO A 93 -3.51 -3.62 0.40
C PRO A 93 -4.88 -2.93 0.27
N VAL A 94 -4.86 -1.67 -0.15
CA VAL A 94 -6.05 -0.82 -0.30
C VAL A 94 -5.93 -0.01 -1.59
N SER A 95 -7.03 0.62 -2.02
CA SER A 95 -6.98 1.52 -3.18
C SER A 95 -6.07 2.73 -2.92
N THR A 96 -5.48 3.28 -3.99
CA THR A 96 -4.58 4.45 -3.92
C THR A 96 -5.19 5.61 -3.15
N GLY A 97 -6.47 5.93 -3.39
CA GLY A 97 -7.17 7.00 -2.68
C GLY A 97 -7.25 6.74 -1.17
N MET A 98 -7.53 5.49 -0.78
CA MET A 98 -7.58 5.10 0.64
C MET A 98 -6.18 5.12 1.28
N ALA A 99 -5.15 4.66 0.57
CA ALA A 99 -3.77 4.74 1.05
C ALA A 99 -3.36 6.19 1.35
N MET A 100 -3.74 7.12 0.48
CA MET A 100 -3.50 8.56 0.69
C MET A 100 -4.29 9.11 1.89
N VAL A 101 -5.56 8.70 2.06
CA VAL A 101 -6.37 9.09 3.22
C VAL A 101 -5.69 8.63 4.51
N LEU A 102 -5.28 7.37 4.60
CA LEU A 102 -4.61 6.82 5.78
C LEU A 102 -3.29 7.53 6.09
N CYS A 103 -2.51 7.85 5.05
CA CYS A 103 -1.28 8.64 5.19
C CYS A 103 -1.57 10.03 5.77
N LEU A 104 -2.54 10.75 5.21
CA LEU A 104 -2.93 12.09 5.65
C LEU A 104 -3.50 12.08 7.07
N LEU A 105 -4.31 11.08 7.44
CA LEU A 105 -4.80 10.92 8.81
C LEU A 105 -3.65 10.67 9.80
N SER A 106 -2.68 9.84 9.44
CA SER A 106 -1.48 9.60 10.26
C SER A 106 -0.66 10.88 10.45
N LEU A 107 -0.53 11.69 9.39
CA LEU A 107 0.13 13.00 9.48
C LEU A 107 -0.65 13.98 10.36
N ARG A 108 -1.97 13.92 10.36
CA ARG A 108 -2.82 14.75 11.21
C ARG A 108 -2.61 14.46 12.70
N LEU A 109 -2.41 13.19 13.06
CA LEU A 109 -2.07 12.82 14.43
C LEU A 109 -0.71 13.40 14.86
N LYS A 110 0.27 13.39 13.96
CA LYS A 110 1.63 13.91 14.22
C LYS A 110 1.70 15.45 14.18
N ARG A 111 0.79 16.10 13.45
CA ARG A 111 0.75 17.55 13.21
C ARG A 111 -0.66 18.10 13.40
N PRO A 112 -1.23 18.10 14.61
CA PRO A 112 -2.64 18.42 14.86
C PRO A 112 -3.02 19.86 14.48
N HIS A 113 -2.05 20.77 14.43
CA HIS A 113 -2.28 22.18 14.05
C HIS A 113 -2.20 22.42 12.53
N ALA A 114 -1.73 21.47 11.75
CA ALA A 114 -1.68 21.59 10.29
C ALA A 114 -3.10 21.44 9.71
N LYS A 115 -3.59 22.48 9.05
CA LYS A 115 -4.93 22.52 8.45
C LYS A 115 -4.92 22.40 6.93
N TYR A 116 -3.79 22.67 6.30
CA TYR A 116 -3.69 22.83 4.86
C TYR A 116 -2.80 21.75 4.25
N VAL A 117 -3.16 21.31 3.06
CA VAL A 117 -2.34 20.45 2.20
C VAL A 117 -2.18 21.15 0.86
N VAL A 118 -0.95 21.45 0.49
CA VAL A 118 -0.63 21.97 -0.85
C VAL A 118 -0.71 20.84 -1.85
N TRP A 119 -1.49 21.04 -2.89
CA TRP A 119 -1.70 20.06 -3.95
C TRP A 119 -1.43 20.67 -5.32
N SER A 120 -0.42 20.15 -6.00
CA SER A 120 -0.19 20.46 -7.40
C SER A 120 -1.28 19.77 -8.22
N ARG A 121 -2.08 20.56 -8.95
CA ARG A 121 -3.23 20.07 -9.70
C ARG A 121 -2.81 19.06 -10.75
N ILE A 122 -3.17 17.81 -10.53
CA ILE A 122 -3.03 16.69 -11.44
C ILE A 122 -4.42 16.12 -11.75
N ASP A 123 -4.57 15.40 -12.85
CA ASP A 123 -5.87 14.84 -13.24
C ASP A 123 -6.45 13.80 -12.30
N GLN A 124 -5.64 13.29 -11.37
CA GLN A 124 -6.02 12.26 -10.41
C GLN A 124 -6.96 12.82 -9.33
N LYS A 125 -8.26 12.70 -9.55
CA LYS A 125 -9.29 13.19 -8.62
C LYS A 125 -9.23 12.54 -7.23
N SER A 126 -8.71 11.31 -7.12
CA SER A 126 -8.58 10.61 -5.84
C SER A 126 -7.64 11.33 -4.86
N CYS A 127 -6.60 11.99 -5.34
CA CYS A 127 -5.69 12.79 -4.52
C CYS A 127 -6.42 13.94 -3.85
N PHE A 128 -7.18 14.71 -4.62
CA PHE A 128 -7.99 15.82 -4.11
C PHE A 128 -9.04 15.33 -3.09
N LYS A 129 -9.77 14.27 -3.45
CA LYS A 129 -10.77 13.68 -2.56
C LYS A 129 -10.15 13.18 -1.26
N ALA A 130 -8.95 12.59 -1.30
CA ALA A 130 -8.25 12.10 -0.12
C ALA A 130 -7.92 13.24 0.87
N ILE A 131 -7.53 14.41 0.38
CA ILE A 131 -7.27 15.59 1.22
C ILE A 131 -8.53 16.00 1.98
N LEU A 132 -9.66 16.10 1.28
CA LEU A 132 -10.96 16.46 1.88
C LEU A 132 -11.43 15.39 2.87
N THR A 133 -11.33 14.11 2.48
CA THR A 133 -11.75 12.99 3.33
C THR A 133 -10.95 12.92 4.64
N ALA A 134 -9.66 13.27 4.59
CA ALA A 134 -8.82 13.35 5.77
C ALA A 134 -9.06 14.62 6.61
N GLY A 135 -9.99 15.51 6.21
CA GLY A 135 -10.37 16.72 6.93
C GLY A 135 -9.36 17.86 6.81
N TYR A 136 -8.58 17.89 5.73
CA TYR A 136 -7.70 19.00 5.41
C TYR A 136 -8.33 19.96 4.39
N ILE A 137 -7.81 21.18 4.36
CA ILE A 137 -8.16 22.22 3.38
C ILE A 137 -7.11 22.16 2.26
N PRO A 138 -7.48 21.84 1.01
CA PRO A 138 -6.54 21.82 -0.10
C PRO A 138 -6.17 23.24 -0.55
N ILE A 139 -4.87 23.49 -0.71
CA ILE A 139 -4.37 24.66 -1.43
C ILE A 139 -3.95 24.19 -2.82
N ILE A 140 -4.71 24.61 -3.83
CA ILE A 140 -4.52 24.17 -5.20
C ILE A 140 -3.44 25.04 -5.85
N VAL A 141 -2.41 24.40 -6.40
CA VAL A 141 -1.39 25.04 -7.24
C VAL A 141 -1.61 24.60 -8.68
N ASP A 142 -2.06 25.51 -9.50
CA ASP A 142 -2.27 25.26 -10.92
C ASP A 142 -0.96 25.30 -11.70
N LEU A 143 -0.86 24.47 -12.73
CA LEU A 143 0.25 24.48 -13.67
C LEU A 143 0.12 25.72 -14.58
N VAL A 144 1.16 26.54 -14.65
CA VAL A 144 1.21 27.69 -15.55
C VAL A 144 1.64 27.19 -16.94
N LYS A 145 0.75 27.33 -17.92
CA LYS A 145 1.07 27.05 -19.34
C LYS A 145 2.27 27.88 -19.78
N GLY A 146 3.32 27.24 -20.28
CA GLY A 146 4.44 27.89 -20.95
C GLY A 146 5.79 27.90 -20.24
N LYS A 147 5.94 27.35 -19.02
CA LYS A 147 7.23 27.28 -18.31
C LYS A 147 7.89 25.90 -18.30
N TYR A 148 7.47 24.97 -19.16
CA TYR A 148 8.09 23.64 -19.25
C TYR A 148 9.54 23.67 -19.78
N SER A 149 9.97 24.76 -20.44
CA SER A 149 11.34 24.88 -20.97
C SER A 149 12.45 24.96 -19.90
N TYR A 150 12.08 25.22 -18.66
CA TYR A 150 13.07 25.32 -17.58
C TYR A 150 13.37 24.00 -16.88
N ILE A 151 12.43 23.04 -16.88
CA ILE A 151 12.64 21.73 -16.26
C ILE A 151 13.49 20.84 -17.17
N GLU A 152 13.29 20.91 -18.50
CA GLU A 152 14.12 20.16 -19.45
C GLU A 152 15.59 20.63 -19.47
N LYS A 153 15.85 21.92 -19.26
CA LYS A 153 17.24 22.42 -19.17
C LYS A 153 17.97 22.08 -17.88
N GLY A 154 17.26 21.76 -16.81
CA GLY A 154 17.85 21.36 -15.52
C GLY A 154 18.24 19.88 -15.45
N ILE A 155 17.68 19.02 -16.29
CA ILE A 155 17.96 17.58 -16.32
C ILE A 155 19.10 17.25 -17.31
N SER A 156 19.45 18.16 -18.20
CA SER A 156 20.49 17.96 -19.23
C SER A 156 21.90 18.38 -18.82
N LYS A 157 22.18 18.61 -17.54
CA LYS A 157 23.53 18.92 -17.04
C LYS A 157 23.76 18.18 -15.74
N ASN A 158 24.04 16.89 -15.87
CA ASN A 158 25.03 16.17 -15.04
C ASN A 158 25.32 14.82 -15.68
#